data_be4f0f74e7e8d552c0b7317eada224ad
#
_entry.id   be4f0f74e7e8d552c0b7317eada224ad
#
_cell.length_a   1.000
_cell.length_b   1.000
_cell.length_c   1.000
_cell.angle_alpha   90.00
_cell.angle_beta   90.00
_cell.angle_gamma   90.00
#
_symmetry.space_group_name_H-M   'P 1'
#
loop_
_entity.id
_entity.type
_entity.pdbx_description
1 polymer ?
#
loop_
_entity_poly.entity_id
_entity_poly.type
_entity_poly.pdbx_seq_one_letter_code
_entity_poly.pdbx_strand_id
1 'polypeptide(L)'
;MRNYQAMYYTGASISMLVGLWHFTVPWLFGWASYIPYATLVVSINYVNLCFSFLLSGLSLILLLWGKKVFAKNKEAVVIYGFILLLWIFRMVMAIVCPCPPESNVWMSYGQLGGSVIVMFLLLAPFIRIAVAMRERNKGGN
;
A
#
# COMPACT_ATOMS: atom_id res chain seq x y z
N MET A 1 -12.06 17.22 -9.83
CA MET A 1 -10.89 17.27 -8.94
C MET A 1 -11.24 16.80 -7.53
N ARG A 2 -12.30 17.28 -6.88
CA ARG A 2 -12.68 16.92 -5.49
C ARG A 2 -12.82 15.41 -5.26
N ASN A 3 -13.44 14.67 -6.17
CA ASN A 3 -13.59 13.20 -6.04
C ASN A 3 -12.23 12.46 -6.07
N TYR A 4 -11.31 12.87 -6.94
CA TYR A 4 -9.96 12.28 -6.99
C TYR A 4 -9.14 12.59 -5.74
N GLN A 5 -9.33 13.76 -5.13
CA GLN A 5 -8.71 14.07 -3.83
C GLN A 5 -9.28 13.17 -2.73
N ALA A 6 -10.60 12.99 -2.69
CA ALA A 6 -11.23 12.08 -1.73
C ALA A 6 -10.69 10.64 -1.90
N MET A 7 -10.66 10.10 -3.13
CA MET A 7 -10.11 8.77 -3.40
C MET A 7 -8.65 8.64 -2.94
N TYR A 8 -7.82 9.63 -3.25
CA TYR A 8 -6.41 9.66 -2.84
C TYR A 8 -6.25 9.61 -1.32
N TYR A 9 -6.92 10.50 -0.59
CA TYR A 9 -6.81 10.54 0.87
C TYR A 9 -7.39 9.30 1.53
N THR A 10 -8.51 8.77 1.03
CA THR A 10 -9.09 7.50 1.50
C THR A 10 -8.11 6.35 1.26
N GLY A 11 -7.56 6.21 0.06
CA GLY A 11 -6.59 5.16 -0.26
C GLY A 11 -5.31 5.25 0.58
N ALA A 12 -4.75 6.45 0.74
CA ALA A 12 -3.58 6.68 1.58
C ALA A 12 -3.85 6.41 3.07
N SER A 13 -5.04 6.78 3.59
CA SER A 13 -5.42 6.49 4.96
C SER A 13 -5.59 5.00 5.22
N ILE A 14 -6.26 4.28 4.32
CA ILE A 14 -6.40 2.82 4.42
C ILE A 14 -5.02 2.16 4.35
N SER A 15 -4.16 2.60 3.43
CA SER A 15 -2.79 2.10 3.31
C SER A 15 -2.00 2.28 4.60
N MET A 16 -2.11 3.45 5.25
CA MET A 16 -1.48 3.71 6.55
C MET A 16 -2.04 2.80 7.65
N LEU A 17 -3.36 2.65 7.72
CA LEU A 17 -3.99 1.77 8.72
C LEU A 17 -3.59 0.31 8.53
N VAL A 18 -3.49 -0.16 7.29
CA VAL A 18 -2.98 -1.51 6.98
C VAL A 18 -1.53 -1.65 7.43
N GLY A 19 -0.66 -0.65 7.17
CA GLY A 19 0.72 -0.65 7.65
C GLY A 19 0.80 -0.72 9.17
N LEU A 20 0.00 0.08 9.87
CA LEU A 20 -0.07 0.06 11.35
C LEU A 20 -0.61 -1.28 11.88
N TRP A 21 -1.63 -1.85 11.24
CA TRP A 21 -2.16 -3.16 11.62
C TRP A 21 -1.11 -4.27 11.47
N HIS A 22 -0.27 -4.21 10.46
CA HIS A 22 0.80 -5.20 10.27
C HIS A 22 1.81 -5.25 11.43
N PHE A 23 1.96 -4.20 12.22
CA PHE A 23 2.77 -4.26 13.44
C PHE A 23 2.22 -5.26 14.45
N THR A 24 0.91 -5.48 14.50
CA THR A 24 0.26 -6.41 15.44
C THR A 24 0.20 -7.85 14.94
N VAL A 25 0.45 -8.09 13.65
CA VAL A 25 0.32 -9.40 12.99
C VAL A 25 1.13 -10.51 13.70
N PRO A 26 2.40 -10.31 14.12
CA PRO A 26 3.16 -11.35 14.82
C PRO A 26 2.49 -11.88 16.07
N TRP A 27 1.84 -11.01 16.82
CA TRP A 27 1.15 -11.38 18.06
C TRP A 27 -0.25 -11.94 17.79
N LEU A 28 -0.98 -11.38 16.83
CA LEU A 28 -2.33 -11.81 16.48
C LEU A 28 -2.37 -13.22 15.91
N PHE A 29 -1.40 -13.58 15.08
CA PHE A 29 -1.37 -14.89 14.42
C PHE A 29 -0.53 -15.92 15.15
N GLY A 30 0.29 -15.53 16.12
CA GLY A 30 1.04 -16.43 16.97
C GLY A 30 1.86 -17.47 16.20
N TRP A 31 2.35 -17.12 14.99
CA TRP A 31 3.02 -18.09 14.12
C TRP A 31 4.25 -18.76 14.74
N ALA A 32 4.77 -18.19 15.84
CA ALA A 32 5.80 -18.83 16.62
C ALA A 32 5.39 -20.22 17.16
N SER A 33 4.09 -20.45 17.34
CA SER A 33 3.56 -21.76 17.79
C SER A 33 3.46 -22.80 16.67
N TYR A 34 3.51 -22.36 15.40
CA TYR A 34 3.41 -23.23 14.23
C TYR A 34 4.76 -23.49 13.54
N ILE A 35 5.75 -22.64 13.80
CA ILE A 35 7.05 -22.71 13.15
C ILE A 35 8.08 -23.24 14.16
N PRO A 36 8.65 -24.45 13.94
CA PRO A 36 9.55 -25.08 14.90
C PRO A 36 10.94 -24.43 14.98
N TYR A 37 11.27 -23.54 14.05
CA TYR A 37 12.60 -22.89 13.97
C TYR A 37 12.55 -21.46 14.48
N ALA A 38 13.13 -21.21 15.66
CA ALA A 38 13.14 -19.88 16.30
C ALA A 38 13.80 -18.80 15.40
N THR A 39 14.86 -19.15 14.69
CA THR A 39 15.54 -18.24 13.75
C THR A 39 14.63 -17.78 12.60
N LEU A 40 13.78 -18.69 12.10
CA LEU A 40 12.83 -18.36 11.04
C LEU A 40 11.73 -17.43 11.55
N VAL A 41 11.22 -17.68 12.75
CA VAL A 41 10.23 -16.79 13.42
C VAL A 41 10.79 -15.39 13.58
N VAL A 42 12.02 -15.25 14.06
CA VAL A 42 12.69 -13.94 14.19
C VAL A 42 12.81 -13.25 12.85
N SER A 43 13.21 -13.97 11.79
CA SER A 43 13.39 -13.41 10.46
C SER A 43 12.05 -12.93 9.87
N ILE A 44 10.99 -13.71 10.01
CA ILE A 44 9.62 -13.34 9.55
C ILE A 44 9.13 -12.10 10.28
N ASN A 45 9.29 -12.07 11.62
CA ASN A 45 8.90 -10.92 12.42
C ASN A 45 9.66 -9.66 12.00
N TYR A 46 10.98 -9.78 11.80
CA TYR A 46 11.81 -8.65 11.35
C TYR A 46 11.33 -8.10 10.01
N VAL A 47 11.13 -8.96 9.01
CA VAL A 47 10.65 -8.55 7.67
C VAL A 47 9.28 -7.91 7.77
N ASN A 48 8.36 -8.48 8.56
CA ASN A 48 7.02 -7.92 8.76
C ASN A 48 7.06 -6.54 9.42
N LEU A 49 7.89 -6.35 10.44
CA LEU A 49 8.05 -5.06 11.12
C LEU A 49 8.65 -4.00 10.19
N CYS A 50 9.68 -4.35 9.40
CA CYS A 50 10.25 -3.46 8.39
C CYS A 50 9.21 -3.06 7.34
N PHE A 51 8.44 -4.03 6.83
CA PHE A 51 7.36 -3.75 5.88
C PHE A 51 6.30 -2.83 6.49
N SER A 52 5.88 -3.09 7.73
CA SER A 52 4.91 -2.28 8.46
C SER A 52 5.36 -0.82 8.60
N PHE A 53 6.63 -0.63 8.98
CA PHE A 53 7.24 0.70 9.11
C PHE A 53 7.29 1.43 7.76
N LEU A 54 7.75 0.75 6.71
CA LEU A 54 7.84 1.35 5.37
C LEU A 54 6.45 1.71 4.83
N LEU A 55 5.48 0.79 4.91
CA LEU A 55 4.14 1.04 4.40
C LEU A 55 3.43 2.17 5.15
N SER A 56 3.47 2.16 6.49
CA SER A 56 2.84 3.22 7.29
C SER A 56 3.55 4.56 7.12
N GLY A 57 4.89 4.58 7.12
CA GLY A 57 5.68 5.79 6.96
C GLY A 57 5.50 6.45 5.59
N LEU A 58 5.58 5.67 4.52
CA LEU A 58 5.35 6.18 3.16
C LEU A 58 3.91 6.66 2.98
N SER A 59 2.92 5.96 3.54
CA SER A 59 1.52 6.39 3.49
C SER A 59 1.29 7.69 4.27
N LEU A 60 1.96 7.87 5.41
CA LEU A 60 1.94 9.12 6.16
C LEU A 60 2.54 10.27 5.32
N ILE A 61 3.67 10.05 4.64
CA ILE A 61 4.25 11.04 3.73
C ILE A 61 3.25 11.43 2.64
N LEU A 62 2.52 10.47 2.05
CA LEU A 62 1.47 10.78 1.09
C LEU A 62 0.38 11.68 1.69
N LEU A 63 -0.10 11.36 2.88
CA LEU A 63 -1.13 12.16 3.55
C LEU A 63 -0.66 13.61 3.78
N LEU A 64 0.57 13.79 4.25
CA LEU A 64 1.16 15.10 4.48
C LEU A 64 1.44 15.87 3.18
N TRP A 65 1.82 15.16 2.11
CA TRP A 65 2.21 15.75 0.82
C TRP A 65 1.08 15.79 -0.20
N GLY A 66 -0.15 15.45 0.17
CA GLY A 66 -1.28 15.45 -0.75
C GLY A 66 -1.43 16.75 -1.53
N LYS A 67 -1.27 17.92 -0.88
CA LYS A 67 -1.29 19.21 -1.58
C LYS A 67 -0.20 19.32 -2.65
N LYS A 68 1.03 18.83 -2.38
CA LYS A 68 2.15 18.82 -3.34
C LYS A 68 1.88 17.87 -4.51
N VAL A 69 1.25 16.71 -4.24
CA VAL A 69 0.86 15.74 -5.28
C VAL A 69 -0.12 16.38 -6.26
N PHE A 70 -1.17 17.03 -5.75
CA PHE A 70 -2.16 17.69 -6.60
C PHE A 70 -1.64 18.99 -7.25
N ALA A 71 -0.59 19.62 -6.69
CA ALA A 71 0.17 20.67 -7.33
C ALA A 71 1.14 20.15 -8.41
N LYS A 72 1.16 18.83 -8.66
CA LYS A 72 2.03 18.17 -9.67
C LYS A 72 3.53 18.34 -9.40
N ASN A 73 3.93 18.36 -8.11
CA ASN A 73 5.33 18.33 -7.75
C ASN A 73 5.92 16.96 -8.11
N LYS A 74 7.02 16.94 -8.87
CA LYS A 74 7.61 15.72 -9.43
C LYS A 74 7.99 14.71 -8.33
N GLU A 75 8.65 15.16 -7.27
CA GLU A 75 9.11 14.31 -6.17
C GLU A 75 7.93 13.65 -5.45
N ALA A 76 6.88 14.44 -5.15
CA ALA A 76 5.68 13.94 -4.50
C ALA A 76 4.94 12.90 -5.36
N VAL A 77 4.91 13.10 -6.68
CA VAL A 77 4.28 12.15 -7.62
C VAL A 77 5.12 10.87 -7.76
N VAL A 78 6.45 10.95 -7.71
CA VAL A 78 7.34 9.77 -7.70
C VAL A 78 7.09 8.92 -6.47
N ILE A 79 7.05 9.52 -5.26
CA ILE A 79 6.75 8.78 -4.01
C ILE A 79 5.36 8.16 -4.08
N TYR A 80 4.39 8.88 -4.64
CA TYR A 80 3.06 8.35 -4.86
C TYR A 80 3.06 7.12 -5.79
N GLY A 81 3.79 7.20 -6.91
CA GLY A 81 3.96 6.09 -7.85
C GLY A 81 4.59 4.87 -7.18
N PHE A 82 5.55 5.07 -6.29
CA PHE A 82 6.17 3.98 -5.54
C PHE A 82 5.18 3.26 -4.61
N ILE A 83 4.34 3.98 -3.89
CA ILE A 83 3.30 3.36 -3.04
C ILE A 83 2.26 2.63 -3.89
N LEU A 84 1.86 3.20 -5.01
CA LEU A 84 0.97 2.53 -5.96
C LEU A 84 1.58 1.21 -6.46
N LEU A 85 2.88 1.21 -6.79
CA LEU A 85 3.61 0.01 -7.20
C LEU A 85 3.64 -1.05 -6.08
N LEU A 86 3.82 -0.66 -4.83
CA LEU A 86 3.74 -1.59 -3.69
C LEU A 86 2.36 -2.26 -3.59
N TRP A 87 1.28 -1.52 -3.81
CA TRP A 87 -0.07 -2.08 -3.78
C TRP A 87 -0.37 -2.99 -4.98
N ILE A 88 0.14 -2.66 -6.17
CA ILE A 88 0.08 -3.54 -7.35
C ILE A 88 0.83 -4.84 -7.06
N PHE A 89 2.06 -4.74 -6.53
CA PHE A 89 2.85 -5.91 -6.15
C PHE A 89 2.14 -6.76 -5.09
N ARG A 90 1.57 -6.13 -4.05
CA ARG A 90 0.80 -6.83 -3.02
C ARG A 90 -0.41 -7.57 -3.59
N MET A 91 -1.13 -6.97 -4.54
CA MET A 91 -2.25 -7.60 -5.22
C MET A 91 -1.78 -8.82 -6.03
N VAL A 92 -0.67 -8.69 -6.79
CA VAL A 92 -0.08 -9.80 -7.54
C VAL A 92 0.32 -10.93 -6.58
N MET A 93 0.98 -10.61 -5.47
CA MET A 93 1.38 -11.62 -4.47
C MET A 93 0.18 -12.30 -3.80
N ALA A 94 -0.92 -11.60 -3.57
CA ALA A 94 -2.15 -12.19 -3.05
C ALA A 94 -2.80 -13.21 -4.03
N ILE A 95 -2.50 -13.08 -5.33
CA ILE A 95 -2.96 -14.02 -6.37
C ILE A 95 -1.98 -15.21 -6.50
N VAL A 96 -0.67 -14.91 -6.57
CA VAL A 96 0.37 -15.93 -6.85
C VAL A 96 0.71 -16.75 -5.61
N CYS A 97 0.71 -16.12 -4.43
CA CYS A 97 0.99 -16.73 -3.15
C CYS A 97 -0.15 -16.42 -2.17
N PRO A 98 -1.35 -16.99 -2.38
CA PRO A 98 -2.46 -16.76 -1.47
C PRO A 98 -2.11 -17.27 -0.07
N CYS A 99 -2.71 -16.66 0.95
CA CYS A 99 -2.61 -17.15 2.32
C CYS A 99 -3.04 -18.63 2.38
N PRO A 100 -2.33 -19.52 3.11
CA PRO A 100 -2.68 -20.93 3.16
C PRO A 100 -4.16 -21.13 3.53
N PRO A 101 -4.88 -22.09 2.90
CA PRO A 101 -6.30 -22.32 3.12
C PRO A 101 -6.61 -22.79 4.56
N GLU A 102 -5.62 -23.27 5.29
CA GLU A 102 -5.70 -23.61 6.72
C GLU A 102 -5.86 -22.37 7.62
N SER A 103 -5.36 -21.22 7.18
CA SER A 103 -5.71 -19.93 7.74
C SER A 103 -7.05 -19.51 7.14
N ASN A 104 -7.99 -19.15 7.95
CA ASN A 104 -9.35 -18.71 7.63
C ASN A 104 -9.51 -18.15 6.20
N VAL A 105 -10.30 -18.81 5.35
CA VAL A 105 -10.55 -18.46 3.92
C VAL A 105 -10.92 -16.99 3.74
N TRP A 106 -11.62 -16.39 4.71
CA TRP A 106 -11.97 -14.98 4.73
C TRP A 106 -10.75 -14.06 4.76
N MET A 107 -9.61 -14.50 5.29
CA MET A 107 -8.38 -13.71 5.30
C MET A 107 -7.78 -13.58 3.90
N SER A 108 -7.77 -14.66 3.11
CA SER A 108 -7.28 -14.62 1.71
C SER A 108 -8.13 -13.70 0.86
N TYR A 109 -9.46 -13.81 0.95
CA TYR A 109 -10.36 -12.90 0.23
C TYR A 109 -10.28 -11.47 0.73
N GLY A 110 -10.15 -11.25 2.04
CA GLY A 110 -9.97 -9.93 2.63
C GLY A 110 -8.66 -9.27 2.20
N GLN A 111 -7.58 -10.04 2.12
CA GLN A 111 -6.27 -9.57 1.67
C GLN A 111 -6.31 -9.17 0.19
N LEU A 112 -6.87 -10.00 -0.67
CA LEU A 112 -7.02 -9.71 -2.10
C LEU A 112 -7.97 -8.53 -2.32
N GLY A 113 -9.18 -8.58 -1.75
CA GLY A 113 -10.18 -7.52 -1.91
C GLY A 113 -9.70 -6.18 -1.40
N GLY A 114 -9.07 -6.16 -0.22
CA GLY A 114 -8.46 -4.95 0.34
C GLY A 114 -7.36 -4.38 -0.54
N SER A 115 -6.50 -5.24 -1.10
CA SER A 115 -5.43 -4.81 -2.03
C SER A 115 -5.99 -4.21 -3.31
N VAL A 116 -7.02 -4.83 -3.89
CA VAL A 116 -7.71 -4.34 -5.08
C VAL A 116 -8.37 -2.97 -4.82
N ILE A 117 -9.08 -2.83 -3.69
CA ILE A 117 -9.75 -1.57 -3.33
C ILE A 117 -8.73 -0.44 -3.19
N VAL A 118 -7.67 -0.64 -2.41
CA VAL A 118 -6.66 0.40 -2.20
C VAL A 118 -5.93 0.73 -3.50
N MET A 119 -5.59 -0.29 -4.29
CA MET A 119 -5.00 -0.08 -5.61
C MET A 119 -5.89 0.82 -6.48
N PHE A 120 -7.18 0.56 -6.60
CA PHE A 120 -8.09 1.40 -7.40
C PHE A 120 -8.22 2.81 -6.85
N LEU A 121 -8.32 2.97 -5.52
CA LEU A 121 -8.40 4.28 -4.87
C LEU A 121 -7.16 5.14 -5.14
N LEU A 122 -5.99 4.51 -5.28
CA LEU A 122 -4.74 5.20 -5.59
C LEU A 122 -4.50 5.33 -7.10
N LEU A 123 -4.86 4.34 -7.92
CA LEU A 123 -4.58 4.33 -9.36
C LEU A 123 -5.35 5.44 -10.12
N ALA A 124 -6.63 5.61 -9.84
CA ALA A 124 -7.47 6.55 -10.58
C ALA A 124 -6.97 8.02 -10.43
N PRO A 125 -6.67 8.54 -9.20
CA PRO A 125 -6.06 9.85 -9.05
C PRO A 125 -4.67 9.94 -9.68
N PHE A 126 -3.86 8.88 -9.58
CA PHE A 126 -2.52 8.85 -10.16
C PHE A 126 -2.53 9.03 -11.67
N ILE A 127 -3.37 8.25 -12.38
CA ILE A 127 -3.53 8.39 -13.84
C ILE A 127 -3.93 9.82 -14.20
N ARG A 128 -4.90 10.40 -13.50
CA ARG A 128 -5.35 11.77 -13.76
C ARG A 128 -4.24 12.80 -13.61
N ILE A 129 -3.42 12.66 -12.57
CA ILE A 129 -2.27 13.54 -12.31
C ILE A 129 -1.20 13.34 -13.40
N ALA A 130 -0.86 12.10 -13.74
CA ALA A 130 0.14 11.77 -14.74
C ALA A 130 -0.21 12.34 -16.14
N VAL A 131 -1.48 12.16 -16.55
CA VAL A 131 -1.98 12.75 -17.81
C VAL A 131 -1.85 14.28 -17.80
N ALA A 132 -2.30 14.92 -16.71
CA ALA A 132 -2.23 16.37 -16.61
C ALA A 132 -0.80 16.94 -16.52
N MET A 133 0.18 16.13 -16.05
CA MET A 133 1.60 16.48 -16.11
C MET A 133 2.15 16.38 -17.54
N ARG A 134 1.72 15.32 -18.27
CA ARG A 134 2.14 15.11 -19.67
C ARG A 134 1.63 16.23 -20.59
N GLU A 135 0.39 16.67 -20.42
CA GLU A 135 -0.21 17.77 -21.18
C GLU A 135 0.55 19.08 -20.96
N ARG A 136 0.91 19.37 -19.71
CA ARG A 136 1.71 20.57 -19.36
C ARG A 136 3.06 20.59 -20.06
N ASN A 137 3.73 19.43 -20.13
CA ASN A 137 5.05 19.34 -20.78
C ASN A 137 4.97 19.50 -22.32
N LYS A 138 3.83 19.19 -22.94
CA LYS A 138 3.61 19.37 -24.39
C LYS A 138 3.24 20.80 -24.77
N GLY A 139 2.60 21.54 -23.89
CA GLY A 139 2.20 22.93 -24.15
C GLY A 139 3.27 23.98 -23.81
N GLY A 140 4.41 23.56 -23.24
CA GLY A 140 5.51 24.43 -22.86
C GLY A 140 6.69 24.46 -23.85
N ASN A 141 6.57 23.73 -24.98
CA ASN A 141 7.45 23.80 -26.15
C ASN A 141 6.75 24.55 -27.27
#